data_55e6c9652cb896215c22160ad0f1fcb9
#
_entry.id   55e6c9652cb896215c22160ad0f1fcb9
#
_cell.length_a   1.000
_cell.length_b   1.000
_cell.length_c   1.000
_cell.angle_alpha   90.00
_cell.angle_beta   90.00
_cell.angle_gamma   90.00
#
_symmetry.space_group_name_H-M   'P 1'
#
loop_
_entity.id
_entity.type
_entity.pdbx_description
1 polymer ?
#
loop_
_entity_poly.entity_id
_entity_poly.type
_entity_poly.pdbx_seq_one_letter_code
_entity_poly.pdbx_strand_id
1 'polypeptide(L)'
;YYDVSADGSVRLAPEDYARSLYTGAEIDQLLLGMVGSRPHHPHDVEIGMSVWKGLYSLPILRAHHIRFLSEREYLSEDLLFHLDYLAHAGAVAIVPEPLYYYCQNPASLTGVYRADRFVREKRFYEKVSAELALRFPPEVYRPRLDKAFLGRVRRCIAQEAAHNKNSLRNIAAICRDPLV
;
A
#
# COMPACT_ATOMS: atom_id res chain seq x y z
N TYR A 1 -1.99 -9.18 13.25
CA TYR A 1 -1.75 -8.18 14.31
C TYR A 1 -3.03 -7.82 15.05
N TYR A 2 -2.91 -7.17 16.19
CA TYR A 2 -4.04 -6.60 16.91
C TYR A 2 -4.15 -5.10 16.61
N ASP A 3 -5.35 -4.63 16.27
CA ASP A 3 -5.70 -3.22 16.14
C ASP A 3 -6.24 -2.72 17.49
N VAL A 4 -5.60 -1.69 18.04
CA VAL A 4 -5.93 -1.11 19.34
C VAL A 4 -6.51 0.29 19.11
N SER A 5 -7.80 0.45 19.36
CA SER A 5 -8.50 1.71 19.22
C SER A 5 -8.17 2.71 20.34
N ALA A 6 -8.49 3.99 20.17
CA ALA A 6 -8.23 5.03 21.15
C ALA A 6 -8.95 4.82 22.51
N ASP A 7 -10.04 4.09 22.51
CA ASP A 7 -10.80 3.70 23.74
C ASP A 7 -10.22 2.47 24.44
N GLY A 8 -9.10 1.92 23.93
CA GLY A 8 -8.44 0.72 24.46
C GLY A 8 -9.03 -0.60 23.96
N SER A 9 -10.07 -0.59 23.12
CA SER A 9 -10.60 -1.83 22.54
C SER A 9 -9.58 -2.47 21.61
N VAL A 10 -9.47 -3.81 21.68
CA VAL A 10 -8.50 -4.61 20.93
C VAL A 10 -9.26 -5.53 19.98
N ARG A 11 -8.93 -5.49 18.70
CA ARG A 11 -9.52 -6.33 17.66
C ARG A 11 -8.42 -7.04 16.88
N LEU A 12 -8.59 -8.34 16.62
CA LEU A 12 -7.74 -9.06 15.69
C LEU A 12 -7.99 -8.52 14.27
N ALA A 13 -6.93 -8.08 13.60
CA ALA A 13 -6.94 -7.73 12.19
C ALA A 13 -6.33 -8.91 11.40
N PRO A 14 -7.14 -9.80 10.84
CA PRO A 14 -6.64 -10.93 10.08
C PRO A 14 -6.04 -10.48 8.77
N GLU A 15 -5.02 -11.19 8.31
CA GLU A 15 -4.51 -11.10 6.94
C GLU A 15 -4.57 -12.49 6.33
N ASP A 16 -5.08 -12.58 5.13
CA ASP A 16 -5.30 -13.85 4.45
C ASP A 16 -4.12 -14.17 3.53
N TYR A 17 -3.11 -14.81 4.08
CA TYR A 17 -1.98 -15.31 3.32
C TYR A 17 -2.28 -16.70 2.78
N ALA A 18 -2.14 -16.87 1.47
CA ALA A 18 -2.40 -18.16 0.81
C ALA A 18 -1.40 -19.26 1.21
N ARG A 19 -0.26 -18.91 1.80
CA ARG A 19 0.85 -19.83 2.13
C ARG A 19 1.59 -19.37 3.37
N SER A 20 2.24 -20.32 4.06
CA SER A 20 3.19 -20.05 5.15
C SER A 20 4.63 -19.74 4.66
N LEU A 21 4.97 -20.13 3.43
CA LEU A 21 6.26 -19.88 2.81
C LEU A 21 6.08 -19.55 1.33
N TYR A 22 6.72 -18.47 0.89
CA TYR A 22 6.76 -18.01 -0.50
C TYR A 22 8.20 -18.09 -1.01
N THR A 23 8.40 -18.68 -2.20
CA THR A 23 9.70 -18.81 -2.87
C THR A 23 9.56 -18.58 -4.36
N GLY A 24 10.62 -18.13 -5.02
CA GLY A 24 10.62 -17.92 -6.47
C GLY A 24 9.44 -17.07 -6.96
N ALA A 25 8.68 -17.55 -7.94
CA ALA A 25 7.53 -16.84 -8.51
C ALA A 25 6.37 -16.62 -7.52
N GLU A 26 6.34 -17.31 -6.38
CA GLU A 26 5.33 -17.09 -5.34
C GLU A 26 5.56 -15.74 -4.62
N ILE A 27 6.81 -15.28 -4.53
CA ILE A 27 7.14 -13.94 -4.01
C ILE A 27 6.52 -12.84 -4.90
N ASP A 28 6.47 -13.07 -6.22
CA ASP A 28 5.78 -12.16 -7.15
C ASP A 28 4.28 -12.08 -6.87
N GLN A 29 3.65 -13.21 -6.56
CA GLN A 29 2.23 -13.25 -6.21
C GLN A 29 1.96 -12.52 -4.90
N LEU A 30 2.83 -12.69 -3.89
CA LEU A 30 2.77 -11.95 -2.63
C LEU A 30 2.87 -10.44 -2.86
N LEU A 31 3.86 -10.01 -3.65
CA LEU A 31 4.07 -8.61 -4.01
C LEU A 31 2.86 -8.02 -4.75
N LEU A 32 2.32 -8.72 -5.73
CA LEU A 32 1.14 -8.28 -6.48
C LEU A 32 -0.10 -8.16 -5.58
N GLY A 33 -0.23 -9.01 -4.56
CA GLY A 33 -1.28 -8.89 -3.53
C GLY A 33 -1.14 -7.63 -2.67
N MET A 34 0.09 -7.15 -2.43
CA MET A 34 0.38 -5.88 -1.73
C MET A 34 0.12 -4.66 -2.63
N VAL A 35 0.37 -4.77 -3.94
CA VAL A 35 0.09 -3.70 -4.92
C VAL A 35 -1.40 -3.42 -5.02
N GLY A 36 -2.20 -4.47 -5.09
CA GLY A 36 -3.65 -4.36 -5.20
C GLY A 36 -4.30 -5.73 -5.34
N SER A 37 -5.61 -5.75 -5.28
CA SER A 37 -6.38 -6.98 -5.37
C SER A 37 -6.78 -7.32 -6.81
N ARG A 38 -7.09 -8.59 -7.04
CA ARG A 38 -7.73 -9.04 -8.28
C ARG A 38 -9.07 -8.33 -8.50
N PRO A 39 -9.54 -8.15 -9.75
CA PRO A 39 -10.74 -7.38 -10.07
C PRO A 39 -11.98 -7.74 -9.23
N HIS A 40 -12.24 -9.02 -9.00
CA HIS A 40 -13.43 -9.51 -8.27
C HIS A 40 -13.25 -9.60 -6.74
N HIS A 41 -12.09 -9.25 -6.21
CA HIS A 41 -11.85 -9.26 -4.78
C HIS A 41 -12.65 -8.15 -4.07
N PRO A 42 -13.23 -8.37 -2.87
CA PRO A 42 -14.07 -7.37 -2.20
C PRO A 42 -13.31 -6.14 -1.71
N HIS A 43 -12.00 -6.26 -1.45
CA HIS A 43 -11.15 -5.17 -0.99
C HIS A 43 -10.24 -4.64 -2.09
N ASP A 44 -9.73 -3.43 -1.94
CA ASP A 44 -8.82 -2.80 -2.92
C ASP A 44 -7.42 -3.43 -2.91
N VAL A 45 -7.00 -4.05 -1.80
CA VAL A 45 -5.72 -4.76 -1.63
C VAL A 45 -5.98 -6.12 -1.02
N GLU A 46 -5.22 -7.15 -1.42
CA GLU A 46 -5.32 -8.49 -0.82
C GLU A 46 -4.47 -8.61 0.44
N ILE A 47 -3.28 -8.01 0.42
CA ILE A 47 -2.29 -8.12 1.50
C ILE A 47 -1.85 -6.71 1.91
N GLY A 48 -1.89 -6.42 3.20
CA GLY A 48 -1.42 -5.14 3.72
C GLY A 48 0.09 -4.97 3.52
N MET A 49 0.51 -3.77 3.12
CA MET A 49 1.90 -3.44 2.78
C MET A 49 2.74 -2.91 3.95
N SER A 50 2.20 -2.83 5.16
CA SER A 50 2.88 -2.18 6.28
C SER A 50 4.17 -2.91 6.69
N VAL A 51 5.28 -2.20 6.72
CA VAL A 51 6.62 -2.77 7.00
C VAL A 51 6.83 -3.13 8.47
N TRP A 52 6.12 -2.48 9.40
CA TRP A 52 6.27 -2.72 10.84
C TRP A 52 5.85 -4.13 11.27
N LYS A 53 5.13 -4.88 10.44
CA LYS A 53 4.73 -6.27 10.70
C LYS A 53 5.74 -7.31 10.19
N GLY A 54 6.84 -6.89 9.57
CA GLY A 54 7.84 -7.76 8.97
C GLY A 54 9.20 -7.66 9.64
N LEU A 55 10.01 -8.72 9.50
CA LEU A 55 11.44 -8.73 9.78
C LEU A 55 12.18 -8.87 8.45
N TYR A 56 13.23 -8.07 8.27
CA TYR A 56 13.95 -7.97 7.01
C TYR A 56 15.41 -8.35 7.18
N SER A 57 15.95 -9.15 6.25
CA SER A 57 17.35 -9.55 6.24
C SER A 57 18.25 -8.35 6.04
N LEU A 58 19.05 -8.00 7.07
CA LEU A 58 20.00 -6.90 7.02
C LEU A 58 21.09 -7.07 5.94
N PRO A 59 21.62 -8.29 5.69
CA PRO A 59 22.51 -8.54 4.56
C PRO A 59 21.90 -8.13 3.20
N ILE A 60 20.63 -8.45 2.92
CA ILE A 60 19.95 -8.06 1.68
C ILE A 60 19.87 -6.53 1.59
N LEU A 61 19.41 -5.87 2.66
CA LEU A 61 19.29 -4.41 2.71
C LEU A 61 20.63 -3.72 2.41
N ARG A 62 21.71 -4.23 2.97
CA ARG A 62 23.07 -3.68 2.78
C ARG A 62 23.64 -3.96 1.39
N ALA A 63 23.52 -5.20 0.90
CA ALA A 63 24.06 -5.61 -0.38
C ALA A 63 23.44 -4.84 -1.56
N HIS A 64 22.14 -4.53 -1.46
CA HIS A 64 21.37 -3.86 -2.51
C HIS A 64 21.07 -2.38 -2.20
N HIS A 65 21.64 -1.83 -1.12
CA HIS A 65 21.46 -0.42 -0.72
C HIS A 65 19.99 0.00 -0.56
N ILE A 66 19.12 -0.95 -0.16
CA ILE A 66 17.68 -0.71 -0.04
C ILE A 66 17.42 0.31 1.07
N ARG A 67 16.63 1.34 0.78
CA ARG A 67 16.29 2.44 1.68
C ARG A 67 14.82 2.80 1.55
N PHE A 68 14.25 3.32 2.62
CA PHE A 68 12.95 3.98 2.54
C PHE A 68 13.06 5.27 1.73
N LEU A 69 12.11 5.46 0.83
CA LEU A 69 11.86 6.77 0.23
C LEU A 69 11.15 7.68 1.23
N SER A 70 11.14 8.98 0.97
CA SER A 70 10.52 9.93 1.89
C SER A 70 9.00 9.81 1.91
N GLU A 71 8.40 9.63 3.09
CA GLU A 71 6.95 9.67 3.29
C GLU A 71 6.35 11.06 2.95
N ARG A 72 7.21 12.10 2.87
CA ARG A 72 6.79 13.44 2.44
C ARG A 72 6.59 13.52 0.93
N GLU A 73 7.24 12.65 0.19
CA GLU A 73 7.14 12.57 -1.26
C GLU A 73 6.14 11.50 -1.70
N TYR A 74 6.17 10.33 -1.07
CA TYR A 74 5.30 9.19 -1.38
C TYR A 74 4.46 8.80 -0.16
N LEU A 75 3.13 8.72 -0.35
CA LEU A 75 2.18 8.42 0.73
C LEU A 75 2.15 6.94 1.18
N SER A 76 2.92 6.08 0.56
CA SER A 76 3.00 4.64 0.86
C SER A 76 4.38 4.11 0.51
N GLU A 77 5.39 4.72 1.13
CA GLU A 77 6.80 4.34 1.01
C GLU A 77 7.04 2.87 1.36
N ASP A 78 6.19 2.28 2.20
CA ASP A 78 6.19 0.87 2.55
C ASP A 78 6.10 -0.04 1.32
N LEU A 79 5.20 0.26 0.37
CA LEU A 79 5.08 -0.54 -0.85
C LEU A 79 6.32 -0.40 -1.73
N LEU A 80 6.87 0.81 -1.84
CA LEU A 80 8.10 1.04 -2.62
C LEU A 80 9.29 0.30 -2.01
N PHE A 81 9.38 0.25 -0.67
CA PHE A 81 10.36 -0.57 0.03
C PHE A 81 10.17 -2.07 -0.27
N HIS A 82 8.92 -2.57 -0.27
CA HIS A 82 8.64 -3.97 -0.60
C HIS A 82 8.97 -4.31 -2.06
N LEU A 83 8.69 -3.40 -3.01
CA LEU A 83 9.05 -3.59 -4.42
C LEU A 83 10.55 -3.84 -4.58
N ASP A 84 11.37 -3.04 -3.91
CA ASP A 84 12.83 -3.16 -3.94
C ASP A 84 13.29 -4.41 -3.16
N TYR A 85 12.83 -4.60 -1.91
CA TYR A 85 13.27 -5.71 -1.07
C TYR A 85 12.90 -7.08 -1.64
N LEU A 86 11.66 -7.28 -2.10
CA LEU A 86 11.18 -8.56 -2.60
C LEU A 86 11.76 -8.91 -3.98
N ALA A 87 12.39 -7.97 -4.67
CA ALA A 87 13.16 -8.27 -5.87
C ALA A 87 14.44 -9.09 -5.56
N HIS A 88 14.92 -9.04 -4.32
CA HIS A 88 16.16 -9.67 -3.87
C HIS A 88 15.95 -10.75 -2.80
N ALA A 89 14.74 -10.93 -2.30
CA ALA A 89 14.42 -11.96 -1.33
C ALA A 89 14.32 -13.34 -1.96
N GLY A 90 15.05 -14.32 -1.44
CA GLY A 90 14.96 -15.72 -1.89
C GLY A 90 13.77 -16.47 -1.32
N ALA A 91 13.27 -16.05 -0.15
CA ALA A 91 12.11 -16.64 0.52
C ALA A 91 11.45 -15.61 1.45
N VAL A 92 10.13 -15.78 1.67
CA VAL A 92 9.35 -15.04 2.66
C VAL A 92 8.54 -16.04 3.47
N ALA A 93 8.80 -16.10 4.79
CA ALA A 93 8.03 -16.92 5.71
C ALA A 93 6.95 -16.07 6.42
N ILE A 94 5.77 -16.64 6.58
CA ILE A 94 4.64 -16.02 7.29
C ILE A 94 4.51 -16.67 8.66
N VAL A 95 4.51 -15.83 9.70
CA VAL A 95 4.21 -16.23 11.08
C VAL A 95 2.73 -15.93 11.32
N PRO A 96 1.88 -16.95 11.54
CA PRO A 96 0.43 -16.74 11.62
C PRO A 96 -0.02 -16.10 12.94
N GLU A 97 0.82 -16.15 13.97
CA GLU A 97 0.51 -15.58 15.28
C GLU A 97 0.50 -14.03 15.21
N PRO A 98 -0.49 -13.37 15.81
CA PRO A 98 -0.57 -11.91 15.86
C PRO A 98 0.39 -11.36 16.93
N LEU A 99 1.62 -11.10 16.55
CA LEU A 99 2.70 -10.67 17.45
C LEU A 99 2.86 -9.15 17.59
N TYR A 100 1.98 -8.36 16.96
CA TYR A 100 2.08 -6.90 16.95
C TYR A 100 0.77 -6.23 17.35
N TYR A 101 0.85 -5.20 18.20
CA TYR A 101 -0.27 -4.33 18.58
C TYR A 101 -0.14 -3.00 17.86
N TYR A 102 -1.01 -2.74 16.90
CA TYR A 102 -1.09 -1.47 16.19
C TYR A 102 -2.00 -0.50 16.94
N CYS A 103 -1.41 0.42 17.69
CA CYS A 103 -2.16 1.43 18.44
C CYS A 103 -2.56 2.58 17.49
N GLN A 104 -3.86 2.79 17.35
CA GLN A 104 -4.38 3.88 16.53
C GLN A 104 -3.97 5.24 17.13
N ASN A 105 -3.41 6.10 16.29
CA ASN A 105 -3.02 7.45 16.67
C ASN A 105 -3.86 8.46 15.86
N PRO A 106 -4.72 9.28 16.53
CA PRO A 106 -5.51 10.32 15.85
C PRO A 106 -4.65 11.35 15.08
N ALA A 107 -3.40 11.56 15.52
CA ALA A 107 -2.44 12.45 14.87
C ALA A 107 -1.65 11.76 13.72
N SER A 108 -2.04 10.55 13.32
CA SER A 108 -1.38 9.81 12.22
C SER A 108 -1.47 10.59 10.91
N LEU A 109 -0.37 10.58 10.16
CA LEU A 109 -0.27 11.22 8.84
C LEU A 109 -1.33 10.73 7.84
N THR A 110 -1.82 9.50 8.01
CA THR A 110 -2.84 8.89 7.14
C THR A 110 -4.24 9.46 7.37
N GLY A 111 -4.54 9.98 8.57
CA GLY A 111 -5.84 10.53 8.94
C GLY A 111 -6.02 12.03 8.66
N VAL A 112 -4.93 12.78 8.52
CA VAL A 112 -4.97 14.23 8.36
C VAL A 112 -5.34 14.62 6.92
N TYR A 113 -6.28 15.56 6.77
CA TYR A 113 -6.61 16.13 5.46
C TYR A 113 -5.40 16.85 4.85
N ARG A 114 -5.18 16.62 3.57
CA ARG A 114 -4.12 17.26 2.78
C ARG A 114 -4.67 17.65 1.41
N ALA A 115 -4.62 18.94 1.09
CA ALA A 115 -5.10 19.45 -0.20
C ALA A 115 -4.31 18.90 -1.41
N ASP A 116 -3.05 18.50 -1.20
CA ASP A 116 -2.18 17.92 -2.24
C ASP A 116 -2.24 16.40 -2.33
N ARG A 117 -3.15 15.75 -1.56
CA ARG A 117 -3.20 14.28 -1.46
C ARG A 117 -3.37 13.60 -2.83
N PHE A 118 -4.32 14.06 -3.64
CA PHE A 118 -4.55 13.47 -4.95
C PHE A 118 -3.32 13.53 -5.86
N VAL A 119 -2.60 14.66 -5.87
CA VAL A 119 -1.36 14.81 -6.63
C VAL A 119 -0.28 13.82 -6.17
N ARG A 120 -0.20 13.59 -4.86
CA ARG A 120 0.74 12.60 -4.29
C ARG A 120 0.34 11.16 -4.62
N GLU A 121 -0.96 10.84 -4.61
CA GLU A 121 -1.45 9.51 -5.00
C GLU A 121 -1.16 9.23 -6.48
N LYS A 122 -1.28 10.23 -7.36
CA LYS A 122 -0.87 10.11 -8.78
C LYS A 122 0.63 9.82 -8.90
N ARG A 123 1.47 10.63 -8.25
CA ARG A 123 2.93 10.42 -8.25
C ARG A 123 3.30 9.04 -7.74
N PHE A 124 2.62 8.58 -6.70
CA PHE A 124 2.81 7.24 -6.17
C PHE A 124 2.41 6.16 -7.20
N TYR A 125 1.25 6.29 -7.84
CA TYR A 125 0.79 5.39 -8.90
C TYR A 125 1.79 5.31 -10.06
N GLU A 126 2.26 6.46 -10.55
CA GLU A 126 3.24 6.55 -11.64
C GLU A 126 4.57 5.87 -11.25
N LYS A 127 5.06 6.11 -10.03
CA LYS A 127 6.29 5.49 -9.52
C LYS A 127 6.14 3.98 -9.41
N VAL A 128 5.07 3.49 -8.78
CA VAL A 128 4.80 2.05 -8.63
C VAL A 128 4.63 1.39 -10.01
N SER A 129 3.90 2.03 -10.94
CA SER A 129 3.73 1.53 -12.31
C SER A 129 5.07 1.38 -13.03
N ALA A 130 5.97 2.36 -12.91
CA ALA A 130 7.29 2.32 -13.52
C ALA A 130 8.16 1.17 -12.94
N GLU A 131 8.15 0.99 -11.62
CA GLU A 131 8.89 -0.10 -10.97
C GLU A 131 8.33 -1.49 -11.36
N LEU A 132 7.00 -1.63 -11.37
CA LEU A 132 6.36 -2.89 -11.75
C LEU A 132 6.61 -3.26 -13.22
N ALA A 133 6.67 -2.25 -14.11
CA ALA A 133 6.95 -2.48 -15.53
C ALA A 133 8.35 -3.06 -15.81
N LEU A 134 9.29 -2.93 -14.87
CA LEU A 134 10.61 -3.56 -14.95
C LEU A 134 10.57 -5.08 -14.69
N ARG A 135 9.50 -5.55 -14.02
CA ARG A 135 9.39 -6.95 -13.55
C ARG A 135 8.21 -7.71 -14.15
N PHE A 136 7.13 -7.01 -14.50
CA PHE A 136 5.88 -7.64 -14.96
C PHE A 136 5.36 -7.00 -16.23
N PRO A 137 4.71 -7.78 -17.10
CA PRO A 137 3.96 -7.23 -18.22
C PRO A 137 2.72 -6.49 -17.72
N PRO A 138 2.26 -5.43 -18.43
CA PRO A 138 1.17 -4.57 -17.98
C PRO A 138 -0.13 -5.30 -17.62
N GLU A 139 -0.50 -6.33 -18.37
CA GLU A 139 -1.72 -7.14 -18.14
C GLU A 139 -1.72 -7.87 -16.80
N VAL A 140 -0.56 -8.08 -16.16
CA VAL A 140 -0.43 -8.74 -14.87
C VAL A 140 -0.65 -7.77 -13.71
N TYR A 141 -0.08 -6.56 -13.77
CA TYR A 141 -0.08 -5.66 -12.62
C TYR A 141 -1.12 -4.52 -12.72
N ARG A 142 -1.39 -4.01 -13.94
CA ARG A 142 -2.28 -2.85 -14.11
C ARG A 142 -3.67 -3.06 -13.53
N PRO A 143 -4.39 -4.18 -13.77
CA PRO A 143 -5.73 -4.34 -13.19
C PRO A 143 -5.76 -4.25 -11.66
N ARG A 144 -4.67 -4.66 -11.00
CA ARG A 144 -4.52 -4.58 -9.54
C ARG A 144 -4.17 -3.16 -9.09
N LEU A 145 -3.18 -2.55 -9.74
CA LEU A 145 -2.71 -1.21 -9.43
C LEU A 145 -3.81 -0.18 -9.68
N ASP A 146 -4.53 -0.28 -10.81
CA ASP A 146 -5.62 0.63 -11.16
C ASP A 146 -6.76 0.53 -10.14
N LYS A 147 -7.14 -0.69 -9.74
CA LYS A 147 -8.15 -0.89 -8.70
C LYS A 147 -7.74 -0.28 -7.36
N ALA A 148 -6.51 -0.49 -6.92
CA ALA A 148 -5.99 0.11 -5.70
C ALA A 148 -5.93 1.64 -5.80
N PHE A 149 -5.55 2.18 -6.96
CA PHE A 149 -5.54 3.61 -7.22
C PHE A 149 -6.95 4.21 -7.15
N LEU A 150 -7.96 3.59 -7.78
CA LEU A 150 -9.36 4.04 -7.66
C LEU A 150 -9.86 4.03 -6.21
N GLY A 151 -9.43 3.07 -5.39
CA GLY A 151 -9.70 3.06 -3.95
C GLY A 151 -9.10 4.28 -3.23
N ARG A 152 -7.89 4.69 -3.64
CA ARG A 152 -7.21 5.90 -3.13
C ARG A 152 -7.90 7.17 -3.60
N VAL A 153 -8.34 7.22 -4.86
CA VAL A 153 -9.14 8.34 -5.42
C VAL A 153 -10.44 8.52 -4.64
N ARG A 154 -11.18 7.44 -4.36
CA ARG A 154 -12.39 7.50 -3.53
C ARG A 154 -12.13 8.13 -2.17
N ARG A 155 -11.00 7.80 -1.53
CA ARG A 155 -10.59 8.43 -0.26
C ARG A 155 -10.27 9.91 -0.41
N CYS A 156 -9.60 10.32 -1.49
CA CYS A 156 -9.37 11.74 -1.79
C CYS A 156 -10.68 12.50 -1.92
N ILE A 157 -11.63 11.98 -2.69
CA ILE A 157 -12.97 12.58 -2.86
C ILE A 157 -13.70 12.69 -1.53
N ALA A 158 -13.70 11.65 -0.71
CA ALA A 158 -14.34 11.68 0.62
C ALA A 158 -13.71 12.72 1.55
N GLN A 159 -12.38 12.87 1.54
CA GLN A 159 -11.69 13.88 2.32
C GLN A 159 -11.95 15.31 1.82
N GLU A 160 -12.00 15.53 0.52
CA GLU A 160 -12.40 16.82 -0.05
C GLU A 160 -13.82 17.19 0.38
N ALA A 161 -14.77 16.26 0.29
CA ALA A 161 -16.14 16.48 0.69
C ALA A 161 -16.28 16.83 2.18
N ALA A 162 -15.47 16.20 3.03
CA ALA A 162 -15.55 16.38 4.49
C ALA A 162 -14.86 17.66 5.00
N HIS A 163 -13.80 18.12 4.33
CA HIS A 163 -12.90 19.13 4.93
C HIS A 163 -12.74 20.40 4.09
N ASN A 164 -13.20 20.44 2.83
CA ASN A 164 -12.95 21.57 1.95
C ASN A 164 -14.24 22.32 1.57
N LYS A 165 -14.25 23.64 1.77
CA LYS A 165 -15.38 24.51 1.37
C LYS A 165 -15.59 24.55 -0.15
N ASN A 166 -14.53 24.33 -0.94
CA ASN A 166 -14.54 24.27 -2.40
C ASN A 166 -14.61 22.82 -2.93
N SER A 167 -15.14 21.89 -2.13
CA SER A 167 -15.14 20.45 -2.39
C SER A 167 -15.64 20.08 -3.78
N LEU A 168 -16.75 20.65 -4.25
CA LEU A 168 -17.32 20.33 -5.56
C LEU A 168 -16.37 20.62 -6.72
N ARG A 169 -15.67 21.77 -6.68
CA ARG A 169 -14.68 22.13 -7.70
C ARG A 169 -13.51 21.16 -7.72
N ASN A 170 -12.98 20.83 -6.53
CA ASN A 170 -11.84 19.94 -6.40
C ASN A 170 -12.21 18.49 -6.79
N ILE A 171 -13.37 18.02 -6.36
CA ILE A 171 -13.90 16.70 -6.75
C ILE A 171 -14.08 16.62 -8.27
N ALA A 172 -14.67 17.66 -8.90
CA ALA A 172 -14.81 17.71 -10.35
C ALA A 172 -13.45 17.70 -11.08
N ALA A 173 -12.43 18.34 -10.51
CA ALA A 173 -11.07 18.30 -11.06
C ALA A 173 -10.46 16.89 -10.95
N ILE A 174 -10.62 16.22 -9.81
CA ILE A 174 -10.19 14.82 -9.61
C ILE A 174 -10.87 13.90 -10.62
N CYS A 175 -12.21 13.98 -10.76
CA CYS A 175 -12.97 13.11 -11.67
C CYS A 175 -12.69 13.36 -13.16
N ARG A 176 -12.11 14.49 -13.53
CA ARG A 176 -11.70 14.80 -14.92
C ARG A 176 -10.26 14.45 -15.22
N ASP A 177 -9.52 13.99 -14.22
CA ASP A 177 -8.13 13.61 -14.44
C ASP A 177 -8.05 12.35 -15.33
N PRO A 178 -7.18 12.32 -16.36
CA PRO A 178 -7.11 11.21 -17.32
C PRO A 178 -6.70 9.86 -16.71
N LEU A 179 -6.26 9.83 -15.46
CA LEU A 179 -5.97 8.58 -14.73
C LEU A 179 -7.19 8.06 -13.94
N VAL A 180 -8.29 8.82 -13.83
CA VAL A 180 -9.52 8.47 -13.13
C VAL A 180 -10.61 8.12 -14.11
#